data_733ed2de9356ea0a007316127f5bee88
#
_entry.id   733ed2de9356ea0a007316127f5bee88
#
_cell.length_a   1.000
_cell.length_b   1.000
_cell.length_c   1.000
_cell.angle_alpha   90.00
_cell.angle_beta   90.00
_cell.angle_gamma   90.00
#
_symmetry.space_group_name_H-M   'P 1'
#
loop_
_entity.id
_entity.type
_entity.pdbx_description
1 polymer ?
#
loop_
_entity_poly.entity_id
_entity_poly.type
_entity_poly.pdbx_seq_one_letter_code
_entity_poly.pdbx_strand_id
1 'polypeptide(L)'
;VRTYISSANHNFAGNVTFSGTTTTIDSATLSVEDKNIGIGSVTTPSNTTANGGGLTLFGGSDGDKEFKWINSGSNPDYWSLTGGFLYADGGLNTRKMLKEEVEVSSTTLNSGSTIDLELGMVHYRTANLGASIAPNIRYNGSTTLNAAMNIGEAVTVTIITFVNNAAYYVNAITIDGGSQNINWIGGSTPSDGGTSGVDIYTFNLIKTANAAFTVIGNQTKTS
;
A
#
# COMPACT_ATOMS: atom_id res chain seq x y z
N VAL A 1 20.08 33.39 31.85
CA VAL A 1 19.84 34.69 31.18
C VAL A 1 18.91 34.40 30.00
N ARG A 2 17.70 34.98 29.98
CA ARG A 2 16.82 34.98 28.81
C ARG A 2 17.12 36.25 28.01
N THR A 3 17.67 36.11 26.84
CA THR A 3 17.80 37.22 25.90
C THR A 3 16.59 37.22 24.99
N TYR A 4 15.73 38.27 25.12
CA TYR A 4 14.67 38.52 24.16
C TYR A 4 15.23 39.45 23.08
N ILE A 5 15.23 38.96 21.84
CA ILE A 5 15.44 39.81 20.66
C ILE A 5 14.04 40.20 20.20
N SER A 6 13.63 41.46 20.43
CA SER A 6 12.25 41.94 20.19
C SER A 6 12.02 42.35 18.73
N SER A 7 10.83 42.02 18.23
CA SER A 7 9.97 42.63 17.19
C SER A 7 10.56 43.29 15.93
N ALA A 8 11.84 43.14 15.59
CA ALA A 8 12.41 43.59 14.31
C ALA A 8 12.89 42.41 13.49
N ASN A 9 12.91 42.55 12.16
CA ASN A 9 13.55 41.61 11.29
C ASN A 9 15.05 41.56 11.60
N HIS A 10 15.59 40.37 11.91
CA HIS A 10 17.00 40.14 12.13
C HIS A 10 17.61 39.53 10.90
N ASN A 11 18.53 40.24 10.26
CA ASN A 11 19.30 39.73 9.13
C ASN A 11 20.70 39.33 9.60
N PHE A 12 21.02 38.04 9.45
CA PHE A 12 22.35 37.50 9.77
C PHE A 12 23.11 37.33 8.45
N ALA A 13 24.13 38.16 8.21
CA ALA A 13 24.94 38.10 6.98
C ALA A 13 25.99 36.97 6.99
N GLY A 14 26.08 36.19 8.05
CA GLY A 14 27.00 35.09 8.22
C GLY A 14 26.33 33.82 8.75
N ASN A 15 27.12 32.81 9.08
CA ASN A 15 26.64 31.54 9.61
C ASN A 15 26.01 31.71 11.00
N VAL A 16 24.86 31.08 11.21
CA VAL A 16 24.20 30.99 12.51
C VAL A 16 24.21 29.54 12.98
N THR A 17 24.75 29.32 14.19
CA THR A 17 24.75 27.99 14.81
C THR A 17 23.88 28.02 16.07
N PHE A 18 22.89 27.15 16.13
CA PHE A 18 22.11 26.88 17.33
C PHE A 18 22.61 25.61 17.99
N SER A 19 23.17 25.73 19.20
CA SER A 19 23.65 24.59 19.97
C SER A 19 22.68 24.30 21.11
N GLY A 20 22.08 23.13 21.11
CA GLY A 20 21.09 22.71 22.11
C GLY A 20 20.41 21.42 21.71
N THR A 21 19.53 20.92 22.58
CA THR A 21 18.77 19.69 22.34
C THR A 21 17.54 19.91 21.44
N THR A 22 17.03 21.14 21.39
CA THR A 22 15.86 21.48 20.60
C THR A 22 15.95 22.91 20.07
N THR A 23 15.68 23.10 18.79
CA THR A 23 15.47 24.39 18.17
C THR A 23 14.06 24.42 17.59
N THR A 24 13.25 25.38 18.01
CA THR A 24 11.91 25.60 17.47
C THR A 24 11.93 26.84 16.58
N ILE A 25 11.45 26.68 15.34
CA ILE A 25 11.20 27.78 14.40
C ILE A 25 9.68 27.91 14.30
N ASP A 26 9.11 28.91 14.94
CA ASP A 26 7.69 29.20 14.89
C ASP A 26 7.43 30.20 13.75
N SER A 27 7.17 29.68 12.59
CA SER A 27 6.97 30.44 11.35
C SER A 27 5.96 29.70 10.46
N ALA A 28 5.11 30.45 9.77
CA ALA A 28 4.15 29.88 8.84
C ALA A 28 4.83 29.17 7.64
N THR A 29 6.03 29.63 7.28
CA THR A 29 6.81 29.06 6.17
C THR A 29 8.29 29.14 6.48
N LEU A 30 9.01 28.04 6.32
CA LEU A 30 10.47 27.99 6.27
C LEU A 30 10.90 27.96 4.79
N SER A 31 11.53 29.03 4.31
CA SER A 31 12.12 29.10 2.97
C SER A 31 13.62 28.80 3.05
N VAL A 32 14.08 27.83 2.26
CA VAL A 32 15.49 27.42 2.16
C VAL A 32 15.93 27.59 0.72
N GLU A 33 16.92 28.45 0.45
CA GLU A 33 17.46 28.68 -0.90
C GLU A 33 18.45 27.59 -1.33
N ASP A 34 19.04 26.89 -0.36
CA ASP A 34 19.96 25.78 -0.67
C ASP A 34 19.24 24.60 -1.31
N LYS A 35 19.94 23.90 -2.19
CA LYS A 35 19.42 22.71 -2.89
C LYS A 35 19.25 21.50 -1.98
N ASN A 36 19.92 21.48 -0.83
CA ASN A 36 19.93 20.35 0.08
C ASN A 36 19.68 20.78 1.52
N ILE A 37 18.88 19.99 2.23
CA ILE A 37 18.71 20.07 3.68
C ILE A 37 19.40 18.84 4.29
N GLY A 38 20.46 19.07 5.09
CA GLY A 38 21.14 18.02 5.83
C GLY A 38 20.37 17.67 7.11
N ILE A 39 19.91 16.43 7.24
CA ILE A 39 19.26 15.91 8.44
C ILE A 39 20.16 14.83 9.05
N GLY A 40 20.29 14.82 10.39
CA GLY A 40 21.06 13.81 11.10
C GLY A 40 22.58 13.94 10.93
N SER A 41 23.08 15.16 10.70
CA SER A 41 24.50 15.43 10.64
C SER A 41 25.16 15.26 12.02
N VAL A 42 25.90 14.18 12.21
CA VAL A 42 26.62 13.84 13.44
C VAL A 42 28.10 13.64 13.14
N THR A 43 28.97 13.62 14.17
CA THR A 43 30.43 13.49 14.01
C THR A 43 30.83 12.20 13.31
N THR A 44 30.09 11.11 13.54
CA THR A 44 30.34 9.80 12.92
C THR A 44 29.04 9.28 12.32
N PRO A 45 28.68 9.66 11.07
CA PRO A 45 27.47 9.21 10.41
C PRO A 45 27.50 7.70 10.15
N SER A 46 26.38 7.04 10.35
CA SER A 46 26.16 5.62 10.07
C SER A 46 24.68 5.33 9.81
N ASN A 47 24.35 4.16 9.29
CA ASN A 47 22.96 3.72 9.15
C ASN A 47 22.22 3.70 10.50
N THR A 48 22.93 3.36 11.58
CA THR A 48 22.35 3.37 12.93
C THR A 48 22.02 4.78 13.40
N THR A 49 22.89 5.75 13.16
CA THR A 49 22.64 7.15 13.55
C THR A 49 21.64 7.87 12.65
N ALA A 50 21.47 7.39 11.42
CA ALA A 50 20.47 7.90 10.48
C ALA A 50 19.06 7.30 10.70
N ASN A 51 18.95 6.16 11.43
CA ASN A 51 17.70 5.45 11.62
C ASN A 51 16.64 6.33 12.29
N GLY A 52 15.46 6.39 11.69
CA GLY A 52 14.36 7.24 12.13
C GLY A 52 14.46 8.71 11.69
N GLY A 53 15.56 9.10 11.02
CA GLY A 53 15.72 10.45 10.48
C GLY A 53 14.82 10.70 9.27
N GLY A 54 14.21 11.88 9.21
CA GLY A 54 13.31 12.23 8.12
C GLY A 54 12.38 13.38 8.44
N LEU A 55 11.22 13.38 7.85
CA LEU A 55 10.17 14.39 8.02
C LEU A 55 8.96 13.78 8.74
N THR A 56 8.39 14.53 9.67
CA THR A 56 7.13 14.16 10.34
C THR A 56 6.16 15.34 10.22
N LEU A 57 4.96 15.06 9.69
CA LEU A 57 3.81 15.94 9.78
C LEU A 57 2.95 15.48 10.95
N PHE A 58 2.80 16.35 11.96
CA PHE A 58 1.99 16.06 13.13
C PHE A 58 0.50 16.12 12.78
N GLY A 59 -0.18 15.00 12.83
CA GLY A 59 -1.59 14.84 12.45
C GLY A 59 -2.57 14.85 13.62
N GLY A 60 -2.09 14.98 14.86
CA GLY A 60 -2.93 14.97 16.06
C GLY A 60 -3.74 13.68 16.19
N SER A 61 -5.07 13.78 16.29
CA SER A 61 -5.98 12.63 16.39
C SER A 61 -5.95 11.71 15.16
N ASP A 62 -5.54 12.22 14.00
CA ASP A 62 -5.51 11.49 12.73
C ASP A 62 -4.18 10.75 12.51
N GLY A 63 -3.31 10.76 13.53
CA GLY A 63 -1.98 10.16 13.49
C GLY A 63 -0.99 10.93 12.60
N ASP A 64 0.29 10.77 12.90
CA ASP A 64 1.36 11.45 12.19
C ASP A 64 1.59 10.82 10.80
N LYS A 65 2.06 11.65 9.85
CA LYS A 65 2.47 11.25 8.51
C LYS A 65 3.98 11.42 8.40
N GLU A 66 4.67 10.39 7.94
CA GLU A 66 6.12 10.34 8.04
C GLU A 66 6.78 9.90 6.73
N PHE A 67 7.92 10.52 6.43
CA PHE A 67 8.88 10.05 5.42
C PHE A 67 10.24 9.91 6.10
N LYS A 68 10.62 8.68 6.45
CA LYS A 68 11.77 8.38 7.32
C LYS A 68 12.69 7.32 6.74
N TRP A 69 13.99 7.45 7.01
CA TRP A 69 14.97 6.41 6.74
C TRP A 69 14.88 5.31 7.81
N ILE A 70 14.80 4.06 7.37
CA ILE A 70 14.74 2.89 8.23
C ILE A 70 15.97 2.00 7.99
N ASN A 71 16.73 1.79 9.06
CA ASN A 71 17.76 0.75 9.11
C ASN A 71 17.10 -0.56 9.56
N SER A 72 16.87 -1.48 8.64
CA SER A 72 16.10 -2.71 8.88
C SER A 72 16.93 -3.81 9.55
N GLY A 73 18.24 -3.65 9.62
CA GLY A 73 19.17 -4.63 10.21
C GLY A 73 19.36 -5.92 9.40
N SER A 74 18.29 -6.53 8.92
CA SER A 74 18.31 -7.84 8.24
C SER A 74 17.94 -7.76 6.76
N ASN A 75 17.17 -6.76 6.36
CA ASN A 75 16.75 -6.48 4.98
C ASN A 75 17.50 -5.25 4.46
N PRO A 76 17.47 -4.96 3.17
CA PRO A 76 17.96 -3.68 2.68
C PRO A 76 17.28 -2.53 3.40
N ASP A 77 18.06 -1.52 3.78
CA ASP A 77 17.55 -0.29 4.35
C ASP A 77 16.67 0.44 3.33
N TYR A 78 15.69 1.20 3.81
CA TYR A 78 14.71 1.82 2.92
C TYR A 78 14.17 3.16 3.45
N TRP A 79 13.59 3.94 2.54
CA TRP A 79 12.74 5.07 2.89
C TRP A 79 11.31 4.58 3.13
N SER A 80 10.76 4.88 4.29
CA SER A 80 9.38 4.56 4.67
C SER A 80 8.49 5.77 4.50
N LEU A 81 7.37 5.59 3.82
CA LEU A 81 6.24 6.53 3.82
C LEU A 81 5.11 5.89 4.63
N THR A 82 4.66 6.55 5.70
CA THR A 82 3.58 6.07 6.57
C THR A 82 2.47 7.10 6.72
N GLY A 83 1.26 6.64 6.97
CA GLY A 83 0.09 7.48 7.19
C GLY A 83 -0.61 7.98 5.93
N GLY A 84 -0.29 7.42 4.75
CA GLY A 84 -0.96 7.76 3.49
C GLY A 84 -0.37 7.07 2.28
N PHE A 85 -1.01 7.25 1.13
CA PHE A 85 -0.51 6.78 -0.16
C PHE A 85 0.51 7.75 -0.75
N LEU A 86 1.43 7.23 -1.57
CA LEU A 86 2.25 8.05 -2.46
C LEU A 86 1.43 8.38 -3.72
N TYR A 87 1.06 9.64 -3.88
CA TYR A 87 0.46 10.14 -5.13
C TYR A 87 1.53 10.77 -6.01
N ALA A 88 1.81 10.16 -7.15
CA ALA A 88 2.83 10.62 -8.11
C ALA A 88 2.15 11.04 -9.43
N ASP A 89 1.75 12.30 -9.53
CA ASP A 89 1.05 12.85 -10.70
C ASP A 89 1.87 12.78 -12.00
N GLY A 90 3.18 12.91 -11.90
CA GLY A 90 4.13 12.77 -13.02
C GLY A 90 4.49 11.32 -13.37
N GLY A 91 3.88 10.34 -12.71
CA GLY A 91 4.20 8.91 -12.87
C GLY A 91 5.38 8.44 -12.01
N LEU A 92 5.59 7.14 -11.95
CA LEU A 92 6.65 6.47 -11.20
C LEU A 92 7.56 5.70 -12.16
N ASN A 93 8.86 6.03 -12.16
CA ASN A 93 9.87 5.31 -12.93
C ASN A 93 10.76 4.50 -11.98
N THR A 94 10.62 3.18 -11.99
CA THR A 94 11.44 2.26 -11.20
C THR A 94 12.47 1.59 -12.11
N ARG A 95 13.77 1.77 -11.82
CA ARG A 95 14.87 1.18 -12.62
C ARG A 95 15.21 -0.25 -12.23
N LYS A 96 14.68 -0.72 -11.11
CA LYS A 96 14.98 -2.07 -10.57
C LYS A 96 13.67 -2.75 -10.20
N MET A 97 13.78 -3.88 -9.52
CA MET A 97 12.64 -4.68 -9.06
C MET A 97 11.67 -3.84 -8.22
N LEU A 98 10.40 -3.88 -8.60
CA LEU A 98 9.30 -3.45 -7.75
C LEU A 98 8.83 -4.68 -6.96
N LYS A 99 8.83 -4.60 -5.63
CA LYS A 99 8.30 -5.62 -4.73
C LYS A 99 6.95 -5.18 -4.21
N GLU A 100 5.99 -6.09 -4.23
CA GLU A 100 4.74 -5.94 -3.50
C GLU A 100 4.67 -6.98 -2.38
N GLU A 101 3.89 -6.73 -1.35
CA GLU A 101 3.60 -7.69 -0.30
C GLU A 101 2.55 -8.68 -0.80
N VAL A 102 2.74 -9.95 -0.44
CA VAL A 102 1.81 -11.04 -0.74
C VAL A 102 1.18 -11.51 0.57
N GLU A 103 -0.13 -11.48 0.66
CA GLU A 103 -0.82 -12.08 1.80
C GLU A 103 -0.77 -13.61 1.68
N VAL A 104 0.05 -14.24 2.52
CA VAL A 104 0.21 -15.70 2.57
C VAL A 104 -0.60 -16.27 3.73
N SER A 105 -1.57 -17.14 3.44
CA SER A 105 -2.45 -17.71 4.46
C SER A 105 -2.72 -19.20 4.23
N SER A 106 -2.73 -19.96 5.32
CA SER A 106 -3.13 -21.37 5.32
C SER A 106 -4.64 -21.57 5.54
N THR A 107 -5.40 -20.49 5.62
CA THR A 107 -6.86 -20.57 5.77
C THR A 107 -7.51 -20.90 4.42
N THR A 108 -8.37 -21.91 4.41
CA THR A 108 -9.17 -22.27 3.22
C THR A 108 -10.12 -21.12 2.87
N LEU A 109 -10.16 -20.73 1.62
CA LEU A 109 -11.16 -19.80 1.11
C LEU A 109 -12.54 -20.48 1.07
N ASN A 110 -13.54 -19.73 1.50
CA ASN A 110 -14.95 -20.10 1.41
C ASN A 110 -15.73 -18.96 0.75
N SER A 111 -16.97 -19.20 0.37
CA SER A 111 -17.86 -18.13 -0.10
C SER A 111 -18.03 -17.07 0.99
N GLY A 112 -17.83 -15.81 0.62
CA GLY A 112 -17.82 -14.68 1.54
C GLY A 112 -16.51 -14.49 2.33
N SER A 113 -15.48 -15.35 2.17
CA SER A 113 -14.13 -15.05 2.67
C SER A 113 -13.67 -13.72 2.12
N THR A 114 -13.08 -12.88 2.98
CA THR A 114 -12.62 -11.56 2.58
C THR A 114 -11.23 -11.61 1.95
N ILE A 115 -11.05 -10.83 0.90
CA ILE A 115 -9.80 -10.50 0.26
C ILE A 115 -9.59 -9.01 0.55
N ASP A 116 -8.78 -8.72 1.56
CA ASP A 116 -8.51 -7.38 2.05
C ASP A 116 -7.29 -6.80 1.33
N LEU A 117 -7.51 -5.83 0.42
CA LEU A 117 -6.44 -5.28 -0.43
C LEU A 117 -5.43 -4.42 0.34
N GLU A 118 -5.72 -4.03 1.56
CA GLU A 118 -4.75 -3.43 2.47
C GLU A 118 -3.58 -4.38 2.79
N LEU A 119 -3.79 -5.70 2.70
CA LEU A 119 -2.77 -6.74 2.93
C LEU A 119 -1.95 -7.08 1.68
N GLY A 120 -2.22 -6.42 0.58
CA GLY A 120 -1.57 -6.63 -0.72
C GLY A 120 -2.55 -6.99 -1.83
N MET A 121 -2.07 -6.91 -3.06
CA MET A 121 -2.87 -7.19 -4.25
C MET A 121 -2.80 -8.67 -4.66
N VAL A 122 -1.86 -9.44 -4.09
CA VAL A 122 -1.69 -10.88 -4.33
C VAL A 122 -1.99 -11.64 -3.04
N HIS A 123 -2.95 -12.55 -3.11
CA HIS A 123 -3.37 -13.40 -2.01
C HIS A 123 -3.02 -14.87 -2.31
N TYR A 124 -2.08 -15.44 -1.56
CA TYR A 124 -1.63 -16.80 -1.73
C TYR A 124 -2.17 -17.71 -0.63
N ARG A 125 -3.09 -18.59 -1.00
CA ARG A 125 -3.73 -19.55 -0.10
C ARG A 125 -3.06 -20.90 -0.22
N THR A 126 -2.42 -21.37 0.85
CA THR A 126 -1.71 -22.65 0.88
C THR A 126 -2.60 -23.85 1.24
N ALA A 127 -3.88 -23.61 1.53
CA ALA A 127 -4.88 -24.64 1.72
C ALA A 127 -5.69 -24.88 0.44
N ASN A 128 -6.12 -26.13 0.22
CA ASN A 128 -7.01 -26.46 -0.88
C ASN A 128 -8.39 -25.82 -0.73
N LEU A 129 -9.00 -25.46 -1.86
CA LEU A 129 -10.44 -25.16 -1.89
C LEU A 129 -11.24 -26.40 -1.50
N GLY A 130 -12.30 -26.18 -0.71
CA GLY A 130 -13.23 -27.23 -0.30
C GLY A 130 -14.59 -27.18 -1.01
N ALA A 131 -14.83 -26.16 -1.85
CA ALA A 131 -16.05 -25.92 -2.59
C ALA A 131 -15.80 -24.91 -3.71
N SER A 132 -16.76 -24.74 -4.63
CA SER A 132 -16.81 -23.57 -5.49
C SER A 132 -17.23 -22.35 -4.67
N ILE A 133 -16.56 -21.21 -4.86
CA ILE A 133 -16.65 -20.05 -3.96
C ILE A 133 -16.83 -18.73 -4.70
N ALA A 134 -17.38 -17.74 -3.95
CA ALA A 134 -17.44 -16.34 -4.30
C ALA A 134 -16.81 -15.51 -3.19
N PRO A 135 -15.48 -15.25 -3.22
CA PRO A 135 -14.82 -14.40 -2.21
C PRO A 135 -15.27 -12.95 -2.32
N ASN A 136 -15.18 -12.21 -1.21
CA ASN A 136 -15.54 -10.82 -1.13
C ASN A 136 -14.28 -9.94 -1.15
N ILE A 137 -14.11 -9.15 -2.19
CA ILE A 137 -13.00 -8.21 -2.33
C ILE A 137 -13.41 -6.87 -1.70
N ARG A 138 -12.54 -6.33 -0.82
CA ARG A 138 -12.73 -5.04 -0.17
C ARG A 138 -11.38 -4.40 0.13
N TYR A 139 -11.35 -3.11 0.50
CA TYR A 139 -10.09 -2.51 0.93
C TYR A 139 -9.64 -3.11 2.28
N ASN A 140 -10.49 -3.03 3.33
CA ASN A 140 -10.26 -3.68 4.62
C ASN A 140 -11.57 -3.83 5.43
N GLY A 141 -11.47 -4.22 6.71
CA GLY A 141 -12.62 -4.42 7.60
C GLY A 141 -13.42 -3.16 7.92
N SER A 142 -12.84 -1.98 7.76
CA SER A 142 -13.45 -0.69 8.12
C SER A 142 -13.74 0.20 6.92
N THR A 143 -13.02 0.02 5.83
CA THR A 143 -13.12 0.82 4.61
C THR A 143 -13.48 -0.05 3.42
N THR A 144 -14.53 0.33 2.70
CA THR A 144 -14.95 -0.35 1.47
C THR A 144 -13.98 -0.06 0.33
N LEU A 145 -13.89 -0.94 -0.66
CA LEU A 145 -13.14 -0.68 -1.88
C LEU A 145 -13.72 0.54 -2.63
N ASN A 146 -15.06 0.68 -2.58
CA ASN A 146 -15.73 1.85 -3.15
C ASN A 146 -15.25 3.17 -2.52
N ALA A 147 -14.99 3.21 -1.22
CA ALA A 147 -14.46 4.41 -0.55
C ALA A 147 -12.97 4.64 -0.81
N ALA A 148 -12.20 3.56 -0.97
CA ALA A 148 -10.75 3.62 -1.17
C ALA A 148 -10.33 3.99 -2.60
N MET A 149 -11.22 3.87 -3.59
CA MET A 149 -10.94 4.17 -4.99
C MET A 149 -11.75 5.36 -5.51
N ASN A 150 -11.17 6.13 -6.42
CA ASN A 150 -11.86 7.15 -7.19
C ASN A 150 -12.43 6.58 -8.50
N ILE A 151 -13.44 7.24 -9.08
CA ILE A 151 -13.95 6.89 -10.41
C ILE A 151 -12.83 7.06 -11.43
N GLY A 152 -12.66 6.05 -12.29
CA GLY A 152 -11.58 6.00 -13.28
C GLY A 152 -10.32 5.28 -12.79
N GLU A 153 -10.23 4.93 -11.52
CA GLU A 153 -9.11 4.11 -11.00
C GLU A 153 -9.36 2.62 -11.22
N ALA A 154 -8.28 1.87 -11.33
CA ALA A 154 -8.29 0.42 -11.47
C ALA A 154 -7.26 -0.24 -10.55
N VAL A 155 -7.60 -1.43 -10.06
CA VAL A 155 -6.69 -2.29 -9.31
C VAL A 155 -6.73 -3.70 -9.88
N THR A 156 -5.60 -4.41 -9.79
CA THR A 156 -5.50 -5.82 -10.21
C THR A 156 -5.33 -6.69 -8.97
N VAL A 157 -6.23 -7.62 -8.76
CA VAL A 157 -6.20 -8.55 -7.63
C VAL A 157 -5.89 -9.94 -8.14
N THR A 158 -4.92 -10.61 -7.53
CA THR A 158 -4.55 -11.99 -7.86
C THR A 158 -4.81 -12.90 -6.66
N ILE A 159 -5.62 -13.93 -6.87
CA ILE A 159 -5.85 -14.99 -5.89
C ILE A 159 -5.18 -16.27 -6.40
N ILE A 160 -4.22 -16.78 -5.65
CA ILE A 160 -3.52 -18.04 -5.91
C ILE A 160 -3.98 -19.02 -4.83
N THR A 161 -4.54 -20.15 -5.23
CA THR A 161 -5.06 -21.12 -4.26
C THR A 161 -4.75 -22.54 -4.67
N PHE A 162 -4.46 -23.40 -3.70
CA PHE A 162 -4.31 -24.82 -3.95
C PHE A 162 -5.68 -25.45 -4.26
N VAL A 163 -5.65 -26.44 -5.13
CA VAL A 163 -6.81 -27.23 -5.56
C VAL A 163 -6.47 -28.70 -5.59
N ASN A 164 -7.47 -29.56 -5.34
CA ASN A 164 -7.35 -31.02 -5.40
C ASN A 164 -8.62 -31.66 -5.98
N ASN A 165 -9.53 -30.85 -6.50
CA ASN A 165 -10.79 -31.31 -7.08
C ASN A 165 -11.28 -30.26 -8.09
N ALA A 166 -11.49 -30.70 -9.32
CA ALA A 166 -11.99 -29.85 -10.41
C ALA A 166 -13.35 -29.20 -10.13
N ALA A 167 -14.17 -29.77 -9.24
CA ALA A 167 -15.44 -29.17 -8.84
C ALA A 167 -15.27 -27.93 -7.96
N TYR A 168 -14.05 -27.60 -7.46
CA TYR A 168 -13.79 -26.51 -6.53
C TYR A 168 -13.00 -25.40 -7.19
N TYR A 169 -13.63 -24.23 -7.40
CA TYR A 169 -13.04 -23.10 -8.09
C TYR A 169 -13.71 -21.78 -7.69
N VAL A 170 -13.08 -20.67 -8.04
CA VAL A 170 -13.70 -19.35 -7.88
C VAL A 170 -14.59 -19.09 -9.10
N ASN A 171 -15.90 -19.13 -8.89
CA ASN A 171 -16.91 -18.99 -9.95
C ASN A 171 -17.56 -17.62 -10.00
N ALA A 172 -17.42 -16.83 -8.93
CA ALA A 172 -17.94 -15.48 -8.78
C ALA A 172 -17.09 -14.69 -7.80
N ILE A 173 -17.31 -13.39 -7.71
CA ILE A 173 -16.80 -12.52 -6.65
C ILE A 173 -17.90 -11.57 -6.19
N THR A 174 -17.73 -11.07 -4.97
CA THR A 174 -18.42 -9.86 -4.52
C THR A 174 -17.42 -8.74 -4.32
N ILE A 175 -17.85 -7.49 -4.44
CA ILE A 175 -17.09 -6.31 -4.04
C ILE A 175 -17.92 -5.60 -2.97
N ASP A 176 -17.32 -5.39 -1.80
CA ASP A 176 -17.99 -4.78 -0.64
C ASP A 176 -19.32 -5.47 -0.30
N GLY A 177 -19.39 -6.80 -0.50
CA GLY A 177 -20.58 -7.63 -0.33
C GLY A 177 -21.57 -7.62 -1.51
N GLY A 178 -21.39 -6.76 -2.49
CA GLY A 178 -22.24 -6.69 -3.71
C GLY A 178 -21.74 -7.65 -4.79
N SER A 179 -22.65 -8.49 -5.34
CA SER A 179 -22.33 -9.41 -6.44
C SER A 179 -21.88 -8.66 -7.69
N GLN A 180 -20.90 -9.20 -8.40
CA GLN A 180 -20.35 -8.59 -9.60
C GLN A 180 -20.58 -9.47 -10.84
N ASN A 181 -20.90 -8.80 -11.96
CA ASN A 181 -20.80 -9.44 -13.27
C ASN A 181 -19.34 -9.43 -13.73
N ILE A 182 -18.81 -10.61 -14.02
CA ILE A 182 -17.41 -10.76 -14.44
C ILE A 182 -17.35 -10.96 -15.95
N ASN A 183 -16.61 -10.10 -16.64
CA ASN A 183 -16.25 -10.30 -18.04
C ASN A 183 -15.06 -11.25 -18.09
N TRP A 184 -15.32 -12.54 -18.26
CA TRP A 184 -14.26 -13.55 -18.29
C TRP A 184 -13.47 -13.49 -19.60
N ILE A 185 -12.15 -13.53 -19.51
CA ILE A 185 -11.29 -13.67 -20.66
C ILE A 185 -11.55 -15.03 -21.31
N GLY A 186 -11.74 -15.04 -22.64
CA GLY A 186 -12.21 -16.23 -23.37
C GLY A 186 -13.72 -16.32 -23.52
N GLY A 187 -14.49 -15.37 -22.92
CA GLY A 187 -15.92 -15.18 -23.14
C GLY A 187 -16.83 -16.16 -22.38
N SER A 188 -16.28 -17.02 -21.53
CA SER A 188 -17.07 -17.98 -20.75
C SER A 188 -16.62 -18.01 -19.29
N THR A 189 -17.58 -18.10 -18.37
CA THR A 189 -17.30 -18.37 -16.96
C THR A 189 -16.56 -19.72 -16.84
N PRO A 190 -15.55 -19.85 -15.99
CA PRO A 190 -14.92 -21.12 -15.68
C PRO A 190 -15.96 -22.17 -15.30
N SER A 191 -15.85 -23.38 -15.85
CA SER A 191 -16.72 -24.52 -15.56
C SER A 191 -16.15 -25.45 -14.49
N ASP A 192 -14.84 -25.35 -14.24
CA ASP A 192 -14.09 -26.22 -13.33
C ASP A 192 -12.81 -25.58 -12.85
N GLY A 193 -12.23 -26.12 -11.79
CA GLY A 193 -10.88 -25.84 -11.30
C GLY A 193 -9.85 -26.84 -11.82
N GLY A 194 -8.62 -26.71 -11.35
CA GLY A 194 -7.57 -27.72 -11.52
C GLY A 194 -7.87 -28.99 -10.71
N THR A 195 -7.27 -30.11 -11.13
CA THR A 195 -7.40 -31.40 -10.44
C THR A 195 -6.35 -31.58 -9.34
N SER A 196 -5.27 -30.79 -9.41
CA SER A 196 -4.17 -30.74 -8.44
C SER A 196 -3.39 -29.42 -8.63
N GLY A 197 -2.44 -29.15 -7.74
CA GLY A 197 -1.56 -27.98 -7.86
C GLY A 197 -2.24 -26.67 -7.46
N VAL A 198 -2.11 -25.65 -8.27
CA VAL A 198 -2.61 -24.29 -7.99
C VAL A 198 -3.47 -23.75 -9.12
N ASP A 199 -4.54 -23.11 -8.74
CA ASP A 199 -5.31 -22.23 -9.62
C ASP A 199 -4.97 -20.77 -9.33
N ILE A 200 -4.88 -19.97 -10.37
CA ILE A 200 -4.62 -18.54 -10.31
C ILE A 200 -5.81 -17.80 -10.90
N TYR A 201 -6.40 -16.93 -10.13
CA TYR A 201 -7.48 -16.05 -10.56
C TYR A 201 -6.98 -14.62 -10.52
N THR A 202 -7.11 -13.90 -11.64
CA THR A 202 -6.75 -12.49 -11.72
C THR A 202 -7.99 -11.68 -12.07
N PHE A 203 -8.27 -10.64 -11.29
CA PHE A 203 -9.38 -9.75 -11.49
C PHE A 203 -8.88 -8.32 -11.66
N ASN A 204 -9.18 -7.69 -12.80
CA ASN A 204 -9.03 -6.24 -12.97
C ASN A 204 -10.35 -5.59 -12.57
N LEU A 205 -10.30 -4.73 -11.56
CA LEU A 205 -11.45 -4.01 -11.01
C LEU A 205 -11.32 -2.55 -11.39
N ILE A 206 -12.21 -2.05 -12.24
CA ILE A 206 -12.24 -0.65 -12.70
C ILE A 206 -13.45 0.02 -12.08
N LYS A 207 -13.24 1.05 -11.25
CA LYS A 207 -14.35 1.80 -10.69
C LYS A 207 -14.92 2.76 -11.72
N THR A 208 -16.17 2.54 -12.14
CA THR A 208 -16.83 3.31 -13.19
C THR A 208 -17.84 4.32 -12.67
N ALA A 209 -18.41 4.09 -11.47
CA ALA A 209 -19.30 5.02 -10.77
C ALA A 209 -19.29 4.71 -9.27
N ASN A 210 -20.06 5.47 -8.48
CA ASN A 210 -20.24 5.14 -7.05
C ASN A 210 -20.83 3.74 -6.89
N ALA A 211 -20.15 2.88 -6.14
CA ALA A 211 -20.48 1.47 -5.91
C ALA A 211 -20.66 0.63 -7.21
N ALA A 212 -20.08 1.07 -8.33
CA ALA A 212 -20.15 0.37 -9.61
C ALA A 212 -18.74 0.08 -10.15
N PHE A 213 -18.52 -1.18 -10.51
CA PHE A 213 -17.26 -1.68 -11.02
C PHE A 213 -17.46 -2.46 -12.34
N THR A 214 -16.54 -2.26 -13.26
CA THR A 214 -16.32 -3.20 -14.36
C THR A 214 -15.26 -4.20 -13.94
N VAL A 215 -15.60 -5.49 -13.97
CA VAL A 215 -14.72 -6.57 -13.58
C VAL A 215 -14.33 -7.39 -14.80
N ILE A 216 -13.04 -7.58 -14.99
CA ILE A 216 -12.47 -8.48 -15.99
C ILE A 216 -11.73 -9.59 -15.23
N GLY A 217 -12.13 -10.85 -15.46
CA GLY A 217 -11.60 -12.01 -14.75
C GLY A 217 -10.87 -12.97 -15.67
N ASN A 218 -9.85 -13.62 -15.14
CA ASN A 218 -9.14 -14.71 -15.77
C ASN A 218 -8.88 -15.85 -14.77
N GLN A 219 -8.96 -17.09 -15.24
CA GLN A 219 -8.49 -18.27 -14.51
C GLN A 219 -7.35 -18.94 -15.29
N THR A 220 -6.29 -19.30 -14.58
CA THR A 220 -5.22 -20.13 -15.10
C THR A 220 -5.02 -21.32 -14.16
N LYS A 221 -4.95 -22.52 -14.70
CA LYS A 221 -4.74 -23.77 -13.95
C LYS A 221 -3.34 -24.29 -14.22
N THR A 222 -2.71 -24.88 -13.18
CA THR A 222 -1.39 -25.54 -13.35
C THR A 222 -1.49 -27.04 -13.61
N SER A 223 -2.70 -27.60 -13.57
CA SER A 223 -2.93 -29.03 -13.83
C SER A 223 -4.32 -29.26 -14.43
#